data_c1fd14d6eece4cab80c9cd82d0e25eba
#
_entry.id   c1fd14d6eece4cab80c9cd82d0e25eba
#
_cell.length_a   1.000
_cell.length_b   1.000
_cell.length_c   1.000
_cell.angle_alpha   90.00
_cell.angle_beta   90.00
_cell.angle_gamma   90.00
#
_symmetry.space_group_name_H-M   'P 1'
#
loop_
_entity.id
_entity.type
_entity.pdbx_description
1 polymer ?
#
loop_
_entity_poly.entity_id
_entity_poly.type
_entity_poly.pdbx_seq_one_letter_code
_entity_poly.pdbx_strand_id
1 'polypeptide(L)'
;MNRRDFITKLMLSAGTAMMMPTSWADNDDNDDDSHTNSTTTSSSTTTGKGVSFVPVTTNITNKKVVIVGAGMAGATAAKFLRLWGGTGIQITLVEPNAFYTSNIMSNLAVSAGRTVASLNTSYTNLVSKYSITLKQASVLSFDNATKQVSLSDGSTLAYDRLILAPGVQFDDAYGLTAADYASNYPHAWQAGIQTQALANQVAAMQVGDTFVMSIPAKPYRCPPGPYERACLVADYLKTHAKTGAKVIVLDENAGIQAEPTNFTHAFNTIHAGIIDYRSGITGIMVDKASNTVTYNGGSIPNAKVINLIPPHRAPTFMTPVLNGGRWAPVNVLSYESTTTGMTGVHIIGDASSTTQPKAGHIANQEAKVCVDAIIRAFQGQAPDASPVTNSACYSPITSNTASWLTAVYQYDTATGTMKQWSNGSFTGSNIEAASINSSNFNQMNTWFNTLMSDTFS
;
A
#
# COMPACT_ATOMS: atom_id res chain seq x y z
N MET A 1 -9.59 13.69 -22.96
CA MET A 1 -8.31 13.12 -22.50
C MET A 1 -8.51 11.62 -22.49
N ASN A 2 -7.73 10.86 -23.26
CA ASN A 2 -7.89 9.41 -23.30
C ASN A 2 -7.27 8.75 -22.04
N ARG A 3 -7.54 7.45 -21.80
CA ARG A 3 -7.09 6.72 -20.61
C ARG A 3 -5.56 6.72 -20.47
N ARG A 4 -4.85 6.63 -21.58
CA ARG A 4 -3.39 6.63 -21.63
C ARG A 4 -2.81 7.99 -21.25
N ASP A 5 -3.40 9.08 -21.73
CA ASP A 5 -2.98 10.45 -21.39
C ASP A 5 -3.25 10.78 -19.92
N PHE A 6 -4.33 10.22 -19.33
CA PHE A 6 -4.63 10.40 -17.91
C PHE A 6 -3.61 9.67 -17.02
N ILE A 7 -3.32 8.40 -17.35
CA ILE A 7 -2.32 7.61 -16.63
C ILE A 7 -0.94 8.25 -16.75
N THR A 8 -0.54 8.67 -17.96
CA THR A 8 0.76 9.32 -18.22
C THR A 8 0.87 10.67 -17.50
N LYS A 9 -0.20 11.49 -17.48
CA LYS A 9 -0.19 12.80 -16.80
C LYS A 9 -0.22 12.67 -15.29
N LEU A 10 -0.90 11.66 -14.74
CA LEU A 10 -0.86 11.38 -13.30
C LEU A 10 0.53 10.91 -12.85
N MET A 11 1.22 10.15 -13.70
CA MET A 11 2.60 9.71 -13.47
C MET A 11 3.59 10.88 -13.53
N LEU A 12 3.41 11.81 -14.48
CA LEU A 12 4.23 13.02 -14.61
C LEU A 12 4.00 14.00 -13.46
N SER A 13 2.77 14.16 -12.97
CA SER A 13 2.48 15.07 -11.84
C SER A 13 3.08 14.58 -10.51
N ALA A 14 3.23 13.27 -10.33
CA ALA A 14 3.92 12.72 -9.16
C ALA A 14 5.46 12.85 -9.23
N GLY A 15 6.01 12.97 -10.47
CA GLY A 15 7.44 13.09 -10.70
C GLY A 15 7.96 14.54 -10.87
N THR A 16 7.09 15.48 -11.29
CA THR A 16 7.49 16.85 -11.60
C THR A 16 7.37 17.84 -10.44
N ALA A 17 6.84 17.43 -9.30
CA ALA A 17 6.88 18.28 -8.08
C ALA A 17 8.29 18.48 -7.50
N MET A 18 9.34 17.97 -8.16
CA MET A 18 10.72 18.00 -7.66
C MET A 18 11.68 18.96 -8.37
N MET A 19 11.23 19.74 -9.36
CA MET A 19 12.12 20.76 -9.97
C MET A 19 11.35 22.00 -10.36
N MET A 20 11.26 22.96 -9.46
CA MET A 20 11.19 24.39 -9.82
C MET A 20 12.17 25.19 -8.97
N PRO A 21 13.14 25.86 -9.58
CA PRO A 21 13.94 26.86 -8.87
C PRO A 21 13.08 28.10 -8.62
N THR A 22 13.21 28.62 -7.40
CA THR A 22 12.70 29.93 -7.00
C THR A 22 13.42 31.02 -7.79
N SER A 23 12.70 31.77 -8.59
CA SER A 23 12.86 33.19 -8.84
C SER A 23 12.01 33.60 -10.03
N TRP A 24 11.11 34.52 -9.80
CA TRP A 24 10.82 35.72 -10.60
C TRP A 24 9.79 36.51 -9.83
N ALA A 25 10.30 37.59 -9.27
CA ALA A 25 9.51 38.69 -8.75
C ALA A 25 9.47 39.79 -9.82
N ASP A 26 8.36 40.50 -9.82
CA ASP A 26 8.13 41.85 -10.29
C ASP A 26 8.23 42.16 -11.81
N ASN A 27 7.15 42.65 -12.39
CA ASN A 27 6.91 44.06 -12.56
C ASN A 27 5.54 44.35 -13.22
N ASP A 28 4.92 45.43 -12.68
CA ASP A 28 3.81 46.16 -13.21
C ASP A 28 3.97 46.57 -14.68
N ASP A 29 2.84 46.70 -15.42
CA ASP A 29 2.44 47.96 -16.02
C ASP A 29 1.04 47.86 -16.60
N ASN A 30 0.27 48.92 -16.33
CA ASN A 30 -1.03 49.28 -16.91
C ASN A 30 -0.97 49.42 -18.44
N ASP A 31 -2.09 49.11 -19.11
CA ASP A 31 -2.71 50.06 -20.02
C ASP A 31 -4.16 49.66 -20.35
N ASP A 32 -5.02 50.67 -20.30
CA ASP A 32 -6.42 50.73 -20.74
C ASP A 32 -6.56 50.38 -22.24
N ASP A 33 -7.61 49.63 -22.59
CA ASP A 33 -8.55 50.12 -23.60
C ASP A 33 -9.87 49.34 -23.61
N SER A 34 -10.93 50.12 -23.63
CA SER A 34 -12.33 49.81 -23.71
C SER A 34 -12.75 49.14 -25.02
N HIS A 35 -13.57 48.07 -24.96
CA HIS A 35 -14.71 47.88 -25.85
C HIS A 35 -15.80 47.00 -25.23
N THR A 36 -16.94 47.58 -25.06
CA THR A 36 -18.24 47.04 -24.71
C THR A 36 -18.72 45.95 -25.67
N ASN A 37 -19.18 44.81 -25.16
CA ASN A 37 -20.53 44.33 -25.45
C ASN A 37 -21.01 43.20 -24.55
N SER A 38 -22.11 43.45 -24.01
CA SER A 38 -23.18 42.81 -23.29
C SER A 38 -23.29 41.28 -23.24
N THR A 39 -23.65 40.86 -22.02
CA THR A 39 -24.67 39.86 -21.61
C THR A 39 -24.20 38.42 -21.51
N THR A 40 -24.13 37.89 -20.37
CA THR A 40 -25.07 37.40 -19.40
C THR A 40 -24.32 36.92 -18.15
N THR A 41 -24.56 37.60 -17.07
CA THR A 41 -24.16 37.18 -15.72
C THR A 41 -24.86 35.88 -15.33
N SER A 42 -24.11 34.80 -15.22
CA SER A 42 -24.42 33.75 -14.27
C SER A 42 -23.33 33.73 -13.22
N SER A 43 -23.63 34.33 -12.09
CA SER A 43 -22.82 34.24 -10.88
C SER A 43 -22.77 32.81 -10.41
N SER A 44 -21.70 32.10 -10.73
CA SER A 44 -21.39 30.84 -10.05
C SER A 44 -20.55 31.15 -8.81
N THR A 45 -21.21 31.24 -7.66
CA THR A 45 -20.55 31.10 -6.36
C THR A 45 -19.87 29.75 -6.35
N THR A 46 -18.56 29.71 -6.50
CA THR A 46 -17.71 28.56 -6.29
C THR A 46 -17.62 28.25 -4.80
N THR A 47 -18.67 27.64 -4.26
CA THR A 47 -18.51 26.78 -3.09
C THR A 47 -17.82 25.52 -3.60
N GLY A 48 -16.66 25.16 -2.99
CA GLY A 48 -15.84 24.01 -3.36
C GLY A 48 -16.60 22.68 -3.33
N LYS A 49 -17.40 22.45 -4.36
CA LYS A 49 -17.95 21.13 -4.68
C LYS A 49 -16.90 20.39 -5.47
N GLY A 50 -16.45 19.27 -4.93
CA GLY A 50 -15.59 18.33 -5.64
C GLY A 50 -16.11 18.08 -7.06
N VAL A 51 -15.18 17.84 -7.98
CA VAL A 51 -15.47 17.58 -9.40
C VAL A 51 -16.58 16.54 -9.50
N SER A 52 -17.73 16.94 -10.06
CA SER A 52 -18.82 16.01 -10.32
C SER A 52 -18.33 14.97 -11.32
N PHE A 53 -18.36 13.71 -10.93
CA PHE A 53 -17.97 12.61 -11.79
C PHE A 53 -19.08 12.32 -12.81
N VAL A 54 -18.71 12.34 -14.09
CA VAL A 54 -19.60 11.88 -15.17
C VAL A 54 -19.00 10.59 -15.73
N PRO A 55 -19.71 9.44 -15.63
CA PRO A 55 -19.22 8.18 -16.19
C PRO A 55 -18.99 8.28 -17.69
N VAL A 56 -17.90 7.70 -18.17
CA VAL A 56 -17.66 7.55 -19.61
C VAL A 56 -18.69 6.58 -20.17
N THR A 57 -19.39 6.95 -21.24
CA THR A 57 -20.28 6.05 -21.96
C THR A 57 -19.46 4.97 -22.65
N THR A 58 -19.72 3.70 -22.34
CA THR A 58 -19.14 2.54 -23.02
C THR A 58 -20.29 1.68 -23.57
N ASN A 59 -20.00 0.87 -24.59
CA ASN A 59 -20.96 -0.11 -25.10
C ASN A 59 -21.07 -1.37 -24.23
N ILE A 60 -20.49 -1.34 -23.03
CA ILE A 60 -20.56 -2.44 -22.07
C ILE A 60 -21.92 -2.39 -21.37
N THR A 61 -22.66 -3.51 -21.40
CA THR A 61 -23.98 -3.64 -20.77
C THR A 61 -24.06 -4.93 -19.99
N ASN A 62 -24.74 -4.88 -18.83
CA ASN A 62 -25.10 -6.05 -18.01
C ASN A 62 -23.92 -6.94 -17.61
N LYS A 63 -22.72 -6.38 -17.42
CA LYS A 63 -21.55 -7.11 -16.91
C LYS A 63 -21.46 -7.01 -15.39
N LYS A 64 -21.10 -8.11 -14.75
CA LYS A 64 -20.95 -8.22 -13.29
C LYS A 64 -19.49 -8.39 -12.94
N VAL A 65 -18.95 -7.49 -12.12
CA VAL A 65 -17.61 -7.61 -11.56
C VAL A 65 -17.72 -7.68 -10.03
N VAL A 66 -17.22 -8.77 -9.46
CA VAL A 66 -17.08 -8.93 -8.02
C VAL A 66 -15.63 -8.65 -7.66
N ILE A 67 -15.43 -7.81 -6.64
CA ILE A 67 -14.11 -7.42 -6.12
C ILE A 67 -14.04 -7.85 -4.66
N VAL A 68 -13.01 -8.61 -4.30
CA VAL A 68 -12.79 -9.13 -2.95
C VAL A 68 -11.69 -8.34 -2.26
N GLY A 69 -12.05 -7.67 -1.15
CA GLY A 69 -11.18 -6.78 -0.39
C GLY A 69 -11.26 -5.31 -0.85
N ALA A 70 -11.54 -4.41 0.08
CA ALA A 70 -11.66 -2.97 -0.15
C ALA A 70 -10.43 -2.18 0.36
N GLY A 71 -9.24 -2.78 0.32
CA GLY A 71 -7.98 -2.09 0.54
C GLY A 71 -7.55 -1.23 -0.66
N MET A 72 -6.28 -0.81 -0.69
CA MET A 72 -5.73 0.06 -1.74
C MET A 72 -6.00 -0.45 -3.15
N ALA A 73 -5.83 -1.76 -3.41
CA ALA A 73 -6.07 -2.33 -4.72
C ALA A 73 -7.57 -2.40 -5.06
N GLY A 74 -8.39 -3.03 -4.19
CA GLY A 74 -9.79 -3.29 -4.51
C GLY A 74 -10.66 -2.04 -4.56
N ALA A 75 -10.46 -1.08 -3.65
CA ALA A 75 -11.16 0.19 -3.67
C ALA A 75 -10.81 1.01 -4.94
N THR A 76 -9.52 1.04 -5.32
CA THR A 76 -9.07 1.65 -6.58
C THR A 76 -9.72 0.96 -7.78
N ALA A 77 -9.71 -0.39 -7.82
CA ALA A 77 -10.32 -1.14 -8.91
C ALA A 77 -11.81 -0.82 -9.04
N ALA A 78 -12.54 -0.80 -7.93
CA ALA A 78 -13.97 -0.50 -7.92
C ALA A 78 -14.27 0.91 -8.48
N LYS A 79 -13.54 1.92 -7.99
CA LYS A 79 -13.65 3.30 -8.45
C LYS A 79 -13.35 3.43 -9.94
N PHE A 80 -12.22 2.91 -10.39
CA PHE A 80 -11.77 3.07 -11.77
C PHE A 80 -12.56 2.20 -12.77
N LEU A 81 -13.11 1.06 -12.35
CA LEU A 81 -14.10 0.34 -13.17
C LEU A 81 -15.33 1.22 -13.46
N ARG A 82 -15.83 1.95 -12.47
CA ARG A 82 -16.93 2.89 -12.68
C ARG A 82 -16.53 4.07 -13.54
N LEU A 83 -15.36 4.68 -13.26
CA LEU A 83 -14.85 5.84 -13.99
C LEU A 83 -14.61 5.56 -15.47
N TRP A 84 -14.05 4.42 -15.81
CA TRP A 84 -13.64 4.08 -17.17
C TRP A 84 -14.60 3.16 -17.89
N GLY A 85 -15.31 2.31 -17.14
CA GLY A 85 -16.25 1.31 -17.70
C GLY A 85 -17.69 1.78 -17.76
N GLY A 86 -18.02 2.88 -17.06
CA GLY A 86 -19.38 3.43 -17.05
C GLY A 86 -20.36 2.63 -16.19
N THR A 87 -21.65 2.91 -16.39
CA THR A 87 -22.76 2.33 -15.59
C THR A 87 -23.20 0.93 -16.05
N GLY A 88 -22.77 0.48 -17.22
CA GLY A 88 -23.11 -0.85 -17.74
C GLY A 88 -22.43 -2.01 -17.01
N ILE A 89 -21.50 -1.71 -16.09
CA ILE A 89 -20.85 -2.69 -15.22
C ILE A 89 -21.47 -2.60 -13.81
N GLN A 90 -22.06 -3.70 -13.35
CA GLN A 90 -22.50 -3.88 -11.97
C GLN A 90 -21.27 -4.24 -11.13
N ILE A 91 -20.90 -3.38 -10.18
CA ILE A 91 -19.70 -3.55 -9.35
C ILE A 91 -20.13 -3.87 -7.93
N THR A 92 -19.75 -5.06 -7.44
CA THR A 92 -19.90 -5.45 -6.03
C THR A 92 -18.54 -5.57 -5.37
N LEU A 93 -18.32 -4.76 -4.33
CA LEU A 93 -17.13 -4.75 -3.51
C LEU A 93 -17.41 -5.48 -2.20
N VAL A 94 -16.70 -6.59 -1.94
CA VAL A 94 -16.90 -7.43 -0.74
C VAL A 94 -15.80 -7.13 0.26
N GLU A 95 -16.19 -6.67 1.46
CA GLU A 95 -15.26 -6.30 2.53
C GLU A 95 -15.93 -6.53 3.90
N PRO A 96 -15.31 -7.25 4.83
CA PRO A 96 -15.90 -7.49 6.14
C PRO A 96 -15.92 -6.25 7.06
N ASN A 97 -14.98 -5.32 6.88
CA ASN A 97 -14.85 -4.16 7.74
C ASN A 97 -15.73 -2.99 7.28
N ALA A 98 -16.23 -2.19 8.20
CA ALA A 98 -17.07 -1.03 7.91
C ALA A 98 -16.29 0.15 7.32
N PHE A 99 -14.97 0.17 7.48
CA PHE A 99 -14.05 1.19 6.98
C PHE A 99 -12.67 0.59 6.72
N TYR A 100 -11.91 1.23 5.85
CA TYR A 100 -10.51 0.90 5.62
C TYR A 100 -9.64 1.54 6.70
N THR A 101 -8.76 0.77 7.32
CA THR A 101 -7.69 1.30 8.18
C THR A 101 -6.36 1.21 7.45
N SER A 102 -5.73 2.35 7.19
CA SER A 102 -4.52 2.41 6.39
C SER A 102 -3.31 1.81 7.11
N ASN A 103 -2.62 0.89 6.42
CA ASN A 103 -1.29 0.45 6.86
C ASN A 103 -0.23 1.54 6.57
N ILE A 104 -0.43 2.35 5.53
CA ILE A 104 0.42 3.51 5.24
C ILE A 104 0.24 4.51 6.38
N MET A 105 1.32 5.06 6.90
CA MET A 105 1.39 5.94 8.09
C MET A 105 1.11 5.24 9.44
N SER A 106 0.88 3.92 9.47
CA SER A 106 0.55 3.22 10.75
C SER A 106 1.72 3.20 11.73
N ASN A 107 2.97 3.27 11.26
CA ASN A 107 4.12 3.37 12.14
C ASN A 107 4.17 4.70 12.92
N LEU A 108 3.65 5.80 12.35
CA LEU A 108 3.46 7.05 13.09
C LEU A 108 2.46 6.91 14.24
N ALA A 109 1.47 6.01 14.11
CA ALA A 109 0.55 5.73 15.22
C ALA A 109 1.22 4.92 16.35
N VAL A 110 2.19 4.06 16.02
CA VAL A 110 3.00 3.34 17.03
C VAL A 110 3.85 4.30 17.86
N SER A 111 4.35 5.38 17.27
CA SER A 111 5.22 6.38 17.92
C SER A 111 4.48 7.65 18.39
N ALA A 112 3.16 7.59 18.52
CA ALA A 112 2.29 8.71 18.95
C ALA A 112 2.27 9.94 17.99
N GLY A 113 2.84 9.84 16.79
CA GLY A 113 2.77 10.91 15.78
C GLY A 113 1.41 11.02 15.09
N ARG A 114 0.55 9.98 15.21
CA ARG A 114 -0.84 9.93 14.75
C ARG A 114 -1.69 9.08 15.69
N THR A 115 -3.01 9.19 15.58
CA THR A 115 -3.94 8.24 16.21
C THR A 115 -4.33 7.14 15.22
N VAL A 116 -4.64 5.94 15.71
CA VAL A 116 -5.14 4.85 14.85
C VAL A 116 -6.45 5.26 14.16
N ALA A 117 -7.30 6.02 14.83
CA ALA A 117 -8.54 6.53 14.24
C ALA A 117 -8.31 7.44 13.02
N SER A 118 -7.20 8.21 12.99
CA SER A 118 -6.86 9.07 11.86
C SER A 118 -6.44 8.30 10.60
N LEU A 119 -6.25 6.99 10.70
CA LEU A 119 -5.94 6.10 9.58
C LEU A 119 -7.20 5.51 8.94
N ASN A 120 -8.37 5.76 9.51
CA ASN A 120 -9.63 5.19 9.02
C ASN A 120 -10.21 6.03 7.88
N THR A 121 -10.66 5.35 6.83
CA THR A 121 -11.33 5.96 5.68
C THR A 121 -12.63 5.20 5.38
N SER A 122 -13.74 5.92 5.26
CA SER A 122 -15.04 5.31 4.96
C SER A 122 -15.15 4.96 3.48
N TYR A 123 -16.02 3.99 3.17
CA TYR A 123 -16.37 3.63 1.80
C TYR A 123 -17.54 4.47 1.23
N THR A 124 -17.97 5.51 1.94
CA THR A 124 -19.16 6.30 1.60
C THR A 124 -19.10 6.84 0.17
N ASN A 125 -17.97 7.40 -0.26
CA ASN A 125 -17.86 7.94 -1.62
C ASN A 125 -17.92 6.84 -2.68
N LEU A 126 -17.36 5.66 -2.42
CA LEU A 126 -17.46 4.52 -3.34
C LEU A 126 -18.92 4.11 -3.56
N VAL A 127 -19.71 4.11 -2.51
CA VAL A 127 -21.15 3.78 -2.57
C VAL A 127 -21.95 4.90 -3.18
N SER A 128 -21.87 6.12 -2.65
CA SER A 128 -22.79 7.21 -2.99
C SER A 128 -22.42 7.91 -4.30
N LYS A 129 -21.12 8.17 -4.54
CA LYS A 129 -20.65 8.90 -5.71
C LYS A 129 -20.44 8.00 -6.92
N TYR A 130 -19.93 6.78 -6.70
CA TYR A 130 -19.59 5.84 -7.77
C TYR A 130 -20.60 4.70 -7.93
N SER A 131 -21.68 4.67 -7.14
CA SER A 131 -22.73 3.65 -7.22
C SER A 131 -22.16 2.23 -7.19
N ILE A 132 -21.22 1.97 -6.26
CA ILE A 132 -20.64 0.67 -6.00
C ILE A 132 -21.47 -0.01 -4.92
N THR A 133 -21.87 -1.25 -5.13
CA THR A 133 -22.53 -2.05 -4.11
C THR A 133 -21.49 -2.57 -3.12
N LEU A 134 -21.52 -2.09 -1.88
CA LEU A 134 -20.68 -2.62 -0.80
C LEU A 134 -21.40 -3.78 -0.11
N LYS A 135 -20.78 -4.95 -0.12
CA LYS A 135 -21.26 -6.15 0.59
C LYS A 135 -20.37 -6.40 1.79
N GLN A 136 -20.88 -6.12 2.98
CA GLN A 136 -20.13 -6.31 4.22
C GLN A 136 -20.19 -7.80 4.64
N ALA A 137 -19.21 -8.57 4.16
CA ALA A 137 -19.04 -9.99 4.43
C ALA A 137 -17.60 -10.43 4.16
N SER A 138 -17.19 -11.55 4.72
CA SER A 138 -15.96 -12.24 4.33
C SER A 138 -16.23 -13.21 3.17
N VAL A 139 -15.24 -13.38 2.29
CA VAL A 139 -15.28 -14.44 1.27
C VAL A 139 -14.77 -15.73 1.88
N LEU A 140 -15.54 -16.80 1.74
CA LEU A 140 -15.18 -18.15 2.18
C LEU A 140 -14.49 -18.94 1.07
N SER A 141 -15.02 -18.85 -0.14
CA SER A 141 -14.50 -19.55 -1.32
C SER A 141 -15.03 -18.92 -2.62
N PHE A 142 -14.49 -19.33 -3.74
CA PHE A 142 -15.04 -19.07 -5.05
C PHE A 142 -14.90 -20.28 -5.94
N ASP A 143 -15.82 -20.41 -6.90
CA ASP A 143 -15.82 -21.45 -7.93
C ASP A 143 -15.86 -20.80 -9.31
N ASN A 144 -14.77 -20.94 -10.06
CA ASN A 144 -14.68 -20.33 -11.39
C ASN A 144 -15.42 -21.11 -12.48
N ALA A 145 -15.77 -22.38 -12.25
CA ALA A 145 -16.58 -23.16 -13.20
C ALA A 145 -18.04 -22.67 -13.20
N THR A 146 -18.58 -22.39 -12.02
CA THR A 146 -19.95 -21.86 -11.85
C THR A 146 -19.99 -20.33 -11.79
N LYS A 147 -18.82 -19.65 -11.81
CA LYS A 147 -18.70 -18.19 -11.68
C LYS A 147 -19.38 -17.62 -10.44
N GLN A 148 -19.14 -18.22 -9.28
CA GLN A 148 -19.76 -17.83 -8.02
C GLN A 148 -18.72 -17.62 -6.91
N VAL A 149 -19.01 -16.67 -6.03
CA VAL A 149 -18.28 -16.39 -4.78
C VAL A 149 -19.22 -16.68 -3.61
N SER A 150 -18.77 -17.48 -2.65
CA SER A 150 -19.51 -17.81 -1.41
C SER A 150 -19.08 -16.91 -0.26
N LEU A 151 -20.04 -16.35 0.46
CA LEU A 151 -19.82 -15.38 1.52
C LEU A 151 -20.14 -15.94 2.92
N SER A 152 -19.59 -15.29 3.94
CA SER A 152 -19.77 -15.68 5.36
C SER A 152 -21.19 -15.52 5.90
N ASP A 153 -22.04 -14.74 5.22
CA ASP A 153 -23.45 -14.58 5.56
C ASP A 153 -24.36 -15.61 4.87
N GLY A 154 -23.77 -16.61 4.20
CA GLY A 154 -24.48 -17.67 3.48
C GLY A 154 -24.94 -17.28 2.07
N SER A 155 -24.76 -16.03 1.65
CA SER A 155 -25.11 -15.60 0.31
C SER A 155 -24.03 -15.95 -0.72
N THR A 156 -24.41 -15.95 -2.01
CA THR A 156 -23.49 -16.13 -3.14
C THR A 156 -23.60 -14.95 -4.11
N LEU A 157 -22.50 -14.64 -4.80
CA LEU A 157 -22.44 -13.60 -5.83
C LEU A 157 -21.95 -14.19 -7.13
N ALA A 158 -22.75 -14.01 -8.20
CA ALA A 158 -22.36 -14.39 -9.56
C ALA A 158 -21.52 -13.28 -10.20
N TYR A 159 -20.55 -13.66 -11.05
CA TYR A 159 -19.67 -12.71 -11.72
C TYR A 159 -19.35 -13.10 -13.18
N ASP A 160 -19.09 -12.10 -14.02
CA ASP A 160 -18.43 -12.27 -15.32
C ASP A 160 -16.90 -12.17 -15.16
N ARG A 161 -16.44 -11.30 -14.24
CA ARG A 161 -15.04 -11.14 -13.84
C ARG A 161 -14.93 -11.06 -12.31
N LEU A 162 -13.92 -11.71 -11.77
CA LEU A 162 -13.61 -11.69 -10.34
C LEU A 162 -12.24 -11.01 -10.13
N ILE A 163 -12.19 -10.02 -9.24
CA ILE A 163 -10.94 -9.39 -8.82
C ILE A 163 -10.67 -9.79 -7.37
N LEU A 164 -9.56 -10.47 -7.13
CA LEU A 164 -9.09 -10.84 -5.80
C LEU A 164 -8.02 -9.83 -5.36
N ALA A 165 -8.34 -9.03 -4.35
CA ALA A 165 -7.49 -8.00 -3.75
C ALA A 165 -7.43 -8.09 -2.21
N PRO A 166 -7.31 -9.31 -1.62
CA PRO A 166 -7.47 -9.49 -0.18
C PRO A 166 -6.24 -9.06 0.64
N GLY A 167 -5.15 -8.65 0.01
CA GLY A 167 -3.89 -8.36 0.67
C GLY A 167 -3.15 -9.63 1.07
N VAL A 168 -2.58 -9.66 2.29
CA VAL A 168 -1.78 -10.77 2.81
C VAL A 168 -2.42 -11.43 4.02
N GLN A 169 -2.09 -12.71 4.21
CA GLN A 169 -2.25 -13.46 5.45
C GLN A 169 -0.86 -13.64 6.08
N PHE A 170 -0.82 -13.72 7.39
CA PHE A 170 0.40 -13.95 8.16
C PHE A 170 0.47 -15.40 8.60
N ASP A 171 1.70 -15.93 8.64
CA ASP A 171 1.93 -17.28 9.18
C ASP A 171 2.06 -17.26 10.70
N ASP A 172 1.78 -18.38 11.32
CA ASP A 172 2.32 -18.67 12.64
C ASP A 172 3.82 -18.85 12.50
N ALA A 173 4.61 -18.09 13.27
CA ALA A 173 6.06 -18.07 13.15
C ALA A 173 6.73 -17.71 14.48
N TYR A 174 8.02 -18.01 14.60
CA TYR A 174 8.85 -17.65 15.75
C TYR A 174 8.35 -18.22 17.10
N GLY A 175 7.61 -19.34 17.08
CA GLY A 175 6.94 -19.90 18.26
C GLY A 175 5.69 -19.17 18.70
N LEU A 176 5.20 -18.22 17.88
CA LEU A 176 3.97 -17.45 18.10
C LEU A 176 2.87 -17.89 17.14
N THR A 177 1.66 -17.95 17.67
CA THR A 177 0.43 -18.25 16.92
C THR A 177 -0.35 -16.96 16.60
N ALA A 178 -1.37 -17.06 15.75
CA ALA A 178 -2.28 -15.95 15.49
C ALA A 178 -2.91 -15.38 16.79
N ALA A 179 -3.19 -16.23 17.79
CA ALA A 179 -3.72 -15.81 19.10
C ALA A 179 -2.67 -15.02 19.91
N ASP A 180 -1.41 -15.42 19.85
CA ASP A 180 -0.31 -14.68 20.49
C ASP A 180 -0.14 -13.30 19.86
N TYR A 181 -0.21 -13.18 18.54
CA TYR A 181 -0.15 -11.91 17.81
C TYR A 181 -1.38 -11.01 18.08
N ALA A 182 -2.52 -11.59 18.33
CA ALA A 182 -3.74 -10.86 18.70
C ALA A 182 -3.74 -10.32 20.13
N SER A 183 -2.81 -10.78 20.98
CA SER A 183 -2.75 -10.46 22.40
C SER A 183 -1.44 -9.79 22.83
N ASN A 184 -0.47 -10.57 23.28
CA ASN A 184 0.72 -10.05 23.96
C ASN A 184 1.88 -9.67 23.01
N TYR A 185 1.90 -10.22 21.77
CA TYR A 185 3.00 -10.07 20.83
C TYR A 185 2.54 -9.43 19.49
N PRO A 186 1.89 -8.25 19.52
CA PRO A 186 1.32 -7.66 18.32
C PRO A 186 2.39 -7.39 17.27
N HIS A 187 2.32 -8.05 16.12
CA HIS A 187 3.19 -7.70 15.00
C HIS A 187 2.85 -6.34 14.40
N ALA A 188 1.61 -5.87 14.55
CA ALA A 188 1.11 -4.58 14.06
C ALA A 188 1.47 -4.30 12.59
N TRP A 189 1.51 -5.38 11.77
CA TRP A 189 1.69 -5.30 10.31
C TRP A 189 0.34 -5.32 9.58
N GLN A 190 -0.73 -5.37 10.36
CA GLN A 190 -2.10 -5.07 9.97
C GLN A 190 -2.59 -3.92 10.84
N ALA A 191 -2.91 -2.78 10.22
CA ALA A 191 -3.32 -1.58 10.96
C ALA A 191 -4.64 -1.80 11.71
N GLY A 192 -4.77 -1.13 12.85
CA GLY A 192 -5.95 -1.22 13.71
C GLY A 192 -5.61 -1.62 15.14
N ILE A 193 -6.28 -2.65 15.68
CA ILE A 193 -6.18 -3.06 17.07
C ILE A 193 -4.73 -3.39 17.48
N GLN A 194 -3.99 -4.13 16.64
CA GLN A 194 -2.60 -4.45 16.93
C GLN A 194 -1.68 -3.22 16.92
N THR A 195 -1.97 -2.23 16.07
CA THR A 195 -1.21 -0.97 16.05
C THR A 195 -1.38 -0.21 17.35
N GLN A 196 -2.61 -0.15 17.87
CA GLN A 196 -2.88 0.48 19.17
C GLN A 196 -2.25 -0.30 20.32
N ALA A 197 -2.30 -1.64 20.29
CA ALA A 197 -1.67 -2.49 21.29
C ALA A 197 -0.16 -2.26 21.35
N LEU A 198 0.51 -2.24 20.18
CA LEU A 198 1.94 -1.97 20.09
C LEU A 198 2.29 -0.55 20.55
N ALA A 199 1.50 0.46 20.17
CA ALA A 199 1.68 1.83 20.64
C ALA A 199 1.62 1.93 22.17
N ASN A 200 0.67 1.24 22.80
CA ASN A 200 0.54 1.17 24.25
C ASN A 200 1.75 0.49 24.91
N GLN A 201 2.28 -0.58 24.30
CA GLN A 201 3.49 -1.27 24.78
C GLN A 201 4.72 -0.35 24.67
N VAL A 202 4.90 0.36 23.56
CA VAL A 202 6.01 1.33 23.37
C VAL A 202 5.91 2.46 24.37
N ALA A 203 4.70 3.00 24.61
CA ALA A 203 4.48 4.06 25.59
C ALA A 203 4.81 3.62 27.02
N ALA A 204 4.58 2.35 27.35
CA ALA A 204 4.86 1.78 28.66
C ALA A 204 6.34 1.43 28.91
N MET A 205 7.22 1.52 27.90
CA MET A 205 8.65 1.28 28.06
C MET A 205 9.30 2.27 29.01
N GLN A 206 10.30 1.80 29.77
CA GLN A 206 11.05 2.56 30.76
C GLN A 206 12.52 2.70 30.34
N VAL A 207 13.28 3.42 31.17
CA VAL A 207 14.75 3.54 31.08
C VAL A 207 15.37 2.15 31.06
N GLY A 208 16.25 1.87 30.11
CA GLY A 208 16.95 0.59 29.94
C GLY A 208 16.15 -0.54 29.30
N ASP A 209 14.86 -0.37 29.01
CA ASP A 209 14.04 -1.40 28.37
C ASP A 209 14.48 -1.71 26.95
N THR A 210 14.19 -2.94 26.49
CA THR A 210 14.52 -3.40 25.15
C THR A 210 13.25 -3.66 24.34
N PHE A 211 13.19 -3.05 23.15
CA PHE A 211 12.25 -3.36 22.08
C PHE A 211 12.97 -4.28 21.08
N VAL A 212 12.39 -5.46 20.80
CA VAL A 212 12.93 -6.42 19.81
C VAL A 212 11.95 -6.53 18.67
N MET A 213 12.42 -6.40 17.43
CA MET A 213 11.61 -6.65 16.24
C MET A 213 12.30 -7.54 15.24
N SER A 214 11.53 -8.26 14.43
CA SER A 214 12.05 -8.99 13.28
C SER A 214 11.66 -8.33 11.97
N ILE A 215 12.44 -8.57 10.92
CA ILE A 215 12.12 -8.32 9.53
C ILE A 215 12.15 -9.67 8.81
N PRO A 216 11.01 -10.15 8.30
CA PRO A 216 10.96 -11.46 7.68
C PRO A 216 11.72 -11.48 6.35
N ALA A 217 12.13 -12.67 5.91
CA ALA A 217 12.71 -12.85 4.59
C ALA A 217 11.75 -12.35 3.49
N LYS A 218 12.29 -11.66 2.49
CA LYS A 218 11.51 -11.18 1.34
C LYS A 218 10.92 -12.32 0.49
N PRO A 219 9.77 -12.14 -0.18
CA PRO A 219 9.00 -10.89 -0.29
C PRO A 219 8.04 -10.69 0.89
N TYR A 220 8.01 -9.48 1.43
CA TYR A 220 7.05 -9.04 2.44
C TYR A 220 6.44 -7.69 2.07
N ARG A 221 5.30 -7.33 2.68
CA ARG A 221 4.62 -6.05 2.42
C ARG A 221 5.41 -4.89 3.00
N CYS A 222 5.49 -3.77 2.24
CA CYS A 222 6.12 -2.52 2.62
C CYS A 222 7.62 -2.68 2.92
N PRO A 223 8.48 -2.86 1.90
CA PRO A 223 9.91 -3.10 2.12
C PRO A 223 10.62 -2.09 3.02
N PRO A 224 10.37 -0.75 2.98
CA PRO A 224 10.98 0.20 3.91
C PRO A 224 10.36 0.19 5.31
N GLY A 225 9.11 -0.26 5.45
CA GLY A 225 8.30 -0.09 6.67
C GLY A 225 8.89 -0.65 7.96
N PRO A 226 9.59 -1.81 7.99
CA PRO A 226 10.20 -2.29 9.21
C PRO A 226 11.35 -1.39 9.70
N TYR A 227 12.17 -0.89 8.77
CA TYR A 227 13.27 0.02 9.09
C TYR A 227 12.75 1.38 9.59
N GLU A 228 11.67 1.88 8.96
CA GLU A 228 10.90 3.05 9.39
C GLU A 228 10.39 2.87 10.84
N ARG A 229 9.80 1.70 11.16
CA ARG A 229 9.32 1.40 12.52
C ARG A 229 10.44 1.47 13.54
N ALA A 230 11.60 0.88 13.22
CA ALA A 230 12.78 0.94 14.09
C ALA A 230 13.19 2.39 14.39
N CYS A 231 13.24 3.24 13.35
CA CYS A 231 13.56 4.66 13.48
C CYS A 231 12.54 5.40 14.36
N LEU A 232 11.24 5.22 14.10
CA LEU A 232 10.18 5.92 14.84
C LEU A 232 10.08 5.49 16.29
N VAL A 233 10.29 4.21 16.60
CA VAL A 233 10.37 3.73 17.99
C VAL A 233 11.61 4.31 18.66
N ALA A 234 12.77 4.34 18.01
CA ALA A 234 13.99 4.95 18.55
C ALA A 234 13.84 6.44 18.80
N ASP A 235 13.20 7.17 17.88
CA ASP A 235 12.89 8.60 18.05
C ASP A 235 11.96 8.82 19.25
N TYR A 236 10.92 7.98 19.39
CA TYR A 236 10.01 8.03 20.55
C TYR A 236 10.75 7.81 21.87
N LEU A 237 11.60 6.79 21.96
CA LEU A 237 12.37 6.51 23.17
C LEU A 237 13.32 7.66 23.52
N LYS A 238 13.95 8.26 22.53
CA LYS A 238 14.84 9.41 22.69
C LYS A 238 14.09 10.64 23.17
N THR A 239 13.00 11.01 22.51
CA THR A 239 12.21 12.21 22.82
C THR A 239 11.46 12.13 24.13
N HIS A 240 11.15 10.92 24.62
CA HIS A 240 10.51 10.66 25.92
C HIS A 240 11.51 10.28 27.02
N ALA A 241 12.79 10.62 26.85
CA ALA A 241 13.85 10.45 27.83
C ALA A 241 13.98 9.01 28.38
N LYS A 242 13.72 7.98 27.55
CA LYS A 242 13.89 6.58 27.92
C LYS A 242 15.38 6.17 27.79
N THR A 243 16.24 6.82 28.57
CA THR A 243 17.70 6.67 28.50
C THR A 243 18.12 5.21 28.64
N GLY A 244 19.06 4.76 27.81
CA GLY A 244 19.56 3.38 27.81
C GLY A 244 18.63 2.35 27.18
N ALA A 245 17.38 2.73 26.83
CA ALA A 245 16.50 1.82 26.09
C ALA A 245 17.08 1.53 24.67
N LYS A 246 16.79 0.32 24.16
CA LYS A 246 17.32 -0.18 22.89
C LYS A 246 16.20 -0.64 21.96
N VAL A 247 16.46 -0.51 20.66
CA VAL A 247 15.69 -1.12 19.58
C VAL A 247 16.59 -2.13 18.89
N ILE A 248 16.34 -3.43 19.07
CA ILE A 248 17.09 -4.50 18.42
C ILE A 248 16.30 -5.00 17.23
N VAL A 249 16.90 -4.92 16.05
CA VAL A 249 16.29 -5.33 14.77
C VAL A 249 16.96 -6.61 14.28
N LEU A 250 16.21 -7.69 14.21
CA LEU A 250 16.63 -8.99 13.70
C LEU A 250 16.12 -9.14 12.26
N ASP A 251 16.97 -8.85 11.29
CA ASP A 251 16.62 -8.90 9.87
C ASP A 251 17.04 -10.24 9.26
N GLU A 252 16.07 -11.01 8.76
CA GLU A 252 16.34 -12.28 8.07
C GLU A 252 17.00 -12.10 6.69
N ASN A 253 17.02 -10.86 6.18
CA ASN A 253 17.67 -10.54 4.91
C ASN A 253 19.15 -10.22 5.11
N ALA A 254 19.95 -10.34 4.05
CA ALA A 254 21.39 -10.08 4.08
C ALA A 254 21.75 -8.60 4.34
N GLY A 255 20.77 -7.68 4.28
CA GLY A 255 20.93 -6.26 4.52
C GLY A 255 19.63 -5.51 4.25
N ILE A 256 19.67 -4.19 4.39
CA ILE A 256 18.54 -3.29 4.21
C ILE A 256 17.99 -3.38 2.78
N GLN A 257 16.69 -3.70 2.65
CA GLN A 257 16.05 -4.05 1.37
C GLN A 257 15.50 -2.82 0.61
N ALA A 258 15.35 -1.69 1.27
CA ALA A 258 14.85 -0.44 0.68
C ALA A 258 15.51 0.76 1.36
N GLU A 259 15.85 1.79 0.59
CA GLU A 259 16.52 3.01 1.07
C GLU A 259 17.80 2.72 1.89
N PRO A 260 18.72 1.86 1.38
CA PRO A 260 19.85 1.40 2.17
C PRO A 260 20.77 2.54 2.62
N THR A 261 20.96 3.58 1.84
CA THR A 261 21.79 4.73 2.20
C THR A 261 21.17 5.51 3.36
N ASN A 262 19.88 5.84 3.24
CA ASN A 262 19.20 6.66 4.23
C ASN A 262 18.96 5.91 5.54
N PHE A 263 18.57 4.62 5.51
CA PHE A 263 18.40 3.85 6.74
C PHE A 263 19.73 3.51 7.41
N THR A 264 20.81 3.27 6.64
CA THR A 264 22.16 3.12 7.23
C THR A 264 22.57 4.39 7.96
N HIS A 265 22.36 5.57 7.36
CA HIS A 265 22.62 6.86 8.01
C HIS A 265 21.72 7.05 9.25
N ALA A 266 20.42 6.73 9.14
CA ALA A 266 19.50 6.85 10.27
C ALA A 266 19.94 5.98 11.47
N PHE A 267 20.33 4.74 11.24
CA PHE A 267 20.72 3.80 12.30
C PHE A 267 22.04 4.20 12.95
N ASN A 268 23.06 4.54 12.13
CA ASN A 268 24.41 4.76 12.59
C ASN A 268 24.69 6.20 13.05
N THR A 269 23.84 7.17 12.70
CA THR A 269 24.02 8.58 13.03
C THR A 269 22.86 9.16 13.81
N ILE A 270 21.62 9.14 13.24
CA ILE A 270 20.46 9.81 13.86
C ILE A 270 20.05 9.11 15.16
N HIS A 271 20.01 7.77 15.11
CA HIS A 271 19.61 6.89 16.21
C HIS A 271 20.79 6.06 16.76
N ALA A 272 22.02 6.56 16.55
CA ALA A 272 23.23 5.91 17.06
C ALA A 272 23.12 5.60 18.55
N GLY A 273 23.53 4.40 18.94
CA GLY A 273 23.47 3.93 20.32
C GLY A 273 22.07 3.50 20.81
N ILE A 274 20.99 3.69 20.02
CA ILE A 274 19.63 3.21 20.34
C ILE A 274 19.29 2.01 19.46
N ILE A 275 19.48 2.10 18.14
CA ILE A 275 19.22 1.00 17.22
C ILE A 275 20.43 0.06 17.16
N ASP A 276 20.18 -1.23 17.35
CA ASP A 276 21.11 -2.35 17.13
C ASP A 276 20.54 -3.19 15.97
N TYR A 277 21.07 -2.97 14.75
CA TYR A 277 20.63 -3.65 13.55
C TYR A 277 21.51 -4.85 13.24
N ARG A 278 20.88 -6.02 13.09
CA ARG A 278 21.52 -7.30 12.81
C ARG A 278 20.89 -7.94 11.58
N SER A 279 21.67 -8.12 10.51
CA SER A 279 21.23 -8.74 9.25
C SER A 279 21.64 -10.21 9.12
N GLY A 280 20.98 -10.95 8.23
CA GLY A 280 21.25 -12.37 7.98
C GLY A 280 20.85 -13.26 9.15
N ILE A 281 19.93 -12.83 9.98
CA ILE A 281 19.48 -13.57 11.17
C ILE A 281 18.56 -14.73 10.76
N THR A 282 18.73 -15.87 11.40
CA THR A 282 17.89 -17.06 11.21
C THR A 282 17.56 -17.71 12.55
N GLY A 283 16.55 -18.60 12.57
CA GLY A 283 16.21 -19.37 13.76
C GLY A 283 15.61 -18.54 14.90
N ILE A 284 14.90 -17.47 14.58
CA ILE A 284 14.24 -16.61 15.58
C ILE A 284 13.13 -17.41 16.28
N MET A 285 13.15 -17.42 17.61
CA MET A 285 12.15 -18.07 18.46
C MET A 285 11.91 -17.25 19.73
N VAL A 286 10.66 -17.28 20.23
CA VAL A 286 10.26 -16.62 21.48
C VAL A 286 10.05 -17.67 22.57
N ASP A 287 10.75 -17.52 23.68
CA ASP A 287 10.33 -18.13 24.96
C ASP A 287 9.36 -17.17 25.67
N LYS A 288 8.09 -17.53 25.64
CA LYS A 288 6.99 -16.74 26.22
C LYS A 288 7.04 -16.66 27.74
N ALA A 289 7.66 -17.63 28.41
CA ALA A 289 7.72 -17.66 29.87
C ALA A 289 8.72 -16.62 30.42
N SER A 290 9.83 -16.41 29.69
CA SER A 290 10.87 -15.47 30.09
C SER A 290 10.92 -14.18 29.26
N ASN A 291 10.04 -14.02 28.26
CA ASN A 291 10.14 -12.97 27.24
C ASN A 291 11.53 -12.87 26.61
N THR A 292 12.14 -14.03 26.33
CA THR A 292 13.45 -14.12 25.68
C THR A 292 13.28 -14.41 24.19
N VAL A 293 13.94 -13.62 23.35
CA VAL A 293 14.04 -13.90 21.91
C VAL A 293 15.38 -14.55 21.64
N THR A 294 15.36 -15.79 21.13
CA THR A 294 16.56 -16.52 20.70
C THR A 294 16.65 -16.51 19.16
N TYR A 295 17.87 -16.64 18.64
CA TYR A 295 18.15 -16.74 17.21
C TYR A 295 19.50 -17.45 17.02
N ASN A 296 19.83 -17.89 15.81
CA ASN A 296 21.13 -18.50 15.53
C ASN A 296 22.23 -17.45 15.74
N GLY A 297 23.05 -17.66 16.77
CA GLY A 297 24.13 -16.76 17.18
C GLY A 297 23.88 -15.94 18.44
N GLY A 298 22.70 -16.07 19.09
CA GLY A 298 22.49 -15.35 20.35
C GLY A 298 21.09 -15.40 20.95
N SER A 299 20.95 -14.63 22.00
CA SER A 299 19.65 -14.41 22.67
C SER A 299 19.52 -12.99 23.20
N ILE A 300 18.29 -12.54 23.36
CA ILE A 300 17.92 -11.25 23.94
C ILE A 300 16.95 -11.56 25.09
N PRO A 301 17.45 -11.60 26.33
CA PRO A 301 16.61 -11.91 27.48
C PRO A 301 15.78 -10.71 27.91
N ASN A 302 14.65 -10.99 28.58
CA ASN A 302 13.81 -9.97 29.22
C ASN A 302 13.39 -8.82 28.30
N ALA A 303 13.08 -9.11 27.03
CA ALA A 303 12.61 -8.10 26.09
C ALA A 303 11.28 -7.51 26.60
N LYS A 304 11.21 -6.18 26.75
CA LYS A 304 10.01 -5.48 27.22
C LYS A 304 8.90 -5.49 26.19
N VAL A 305 9.28 -5.30 24.93
CA VAL A 305 8.38 -5.35 23.77
C VAL A 305 8.95 -6.31 22.74
N ILE A 306 8.15 -7.29 22.33
CA ILE A 306 8.49 -8.26 21.30
C ILE A 306 7.54 -8.04 20.12
N ASN A 307 8.06 -7.44 19.03
CA ASN A 307 7.33 -7.06 17.83
C ASN A 307 7.85 -7.82 16.61
N LEU A 308 7.65 -9.12 16.56
CA LEU A 308 8.14 -9.95 15.46
C LEU A 308 7.13 -9.92 14.30
N ILE A 309 7.58 -9.45 13.13
CA ILE A 309 6.76 -9.41 11.92
C ILE A 309 6.84 -10.79 11.25
N PRO A 310 5.73 -11.56 11.21
CA PRO A 310 5.76 -12.92 10.67
C PRO A 310 5.86 -12.92 9.13
N PRO A 311 6.30 -14.03 8.52
CA PRO A 311 6.26 -14.21 7.09
C PRO A 311 4.85 -14.06 6.52
N HIS A 312 4.76 -13.58 5.28
CA HIS A 312 3.52 -13.27 4.59
C HIS A 312 3.20 -14.29 3.51
N ARG A 313 1.91 -14.45 3.20
CA ARG A 313 1.42 -15.23 2.06
C ARG A 313 0.09 -14.69 1.56
N ALA A 314 -0.34 -15.13 0.38
CA ALA A 314 -1.72 -14.95 -0.06
C ALA A 314 -2.67 -15.72 0.87
N PRO A 315 -3.89 -15.19 1.14
CA PRO A 315 -4.87 -15.87 1.99
C PRO A 315 -5.25 -17.27 1.50
N THR A 316 -5.53 -18.17 2.44
CA THR A 316 -5.80 -19.60 2.14
C THR A 316 -7.00 -19.85 1.25
N PHE A 317 -8.05 -19.03 1.29
CA PHE A 317 -9.18 -19.18 0.38
C PHE A 317 -8.80 -19.01 -1.10
N MET A 318 -7.63 -18.44 -1.38
CA MET A 318 -7.07 -18.28 -2.73
C MET A 318 -6.32 -19.52 -3.24
N THR A 319 -6.27 -20.61 -2.49
CA THR A 319 -5.60 -21.86 -2.90
C THR A 319 -5.87 -22.25 -4.38
N PRO A 320 -7.08 -22.11 -4.93
CA PRO A 320 -7.34 -22.46 -6.33
C PRO A 320 -6.52 -21.67 -7.36
N VAL A 321 -6.05 -20.45 -7.03
CA VAL A 321 -5.25 -19.60 -7.94
C VAL A 321 -3.77 -19.57 -7.61
N LEU A 322 -3.32 -20.25 -6.54
CA LEU A 322 -1.92 -20.20 -6.11
C LEU A 322 -1.00 -21.13 -6.90
N ASN A 323 -1.55 -22.12 -7.60
CA ASN A 323 -0.77 -23.13 -8.34
C ASN A 323 0.35 -23.77 -7.51
N GLY A 324 0.06 -24.07 -6.25
CA GLY A 324 1.04 -24.60 -5.28
C GLY A 324 2.04 -23.57 -4.74
N GLY A 325 1.99 -22.34 -5.20
CA GLY A 325 2.86 -21.25 -4.75
C GLY A 325 2.37 -20.53 -3.50
N ARG A 326 3.20 -19.63 -3.00
CA ARG A 326 2.89 -18.77 -1.85
C ARG A 326 2.08 -17.52 -2.27
N TRP A 327 2.19 -17.13 -3.54
CA TRP A 327 1.57 -15.97 -4.18
C TRP A 327 0.91 -16.39 -5.49
N ALA A 328 -0.15 -15.70 -5.90
CA ALA A 328 -0.91 -16.04 -7.09
C ALA A 328 -0.21 -15.58 -8.38
N PRO A 329 0.16 -16.49 -9.30
CA PRO A 329 0.77 -16.13 -10.57
C PRO A 329 -0.24 -15.41 -11.49
N VAL A 330 0.21 -14.31 -12.11
CA VAL A 330 -0.62 -13.45 -12.96
C VAL A 330 0.11 -13.04 -14.25
N ASN A 331 -0.67 -12.77 -15.28
CA ASN A 331 -0.21 -12.02 -16.44
C ASN A 331 -0.24 -10.53 -16.11
N VAL A 332 0.91 -9.89 -16.00
CA VAL A 332 1.03 -8.48 -15.56
C VAL A 332 0.44 -7.46 -16.54
N LEU A 333 0.06 -7.85 -17.77
CA LEU A 333 -0.68 -6.99 -18.70
C LEU A 333 -2.16 -6.85 -18.34
N SER A 334 -2.71 -7.80 -17.56
CA SER A 334 -4.13 -7.86 -17.21
C SER A 334 -4.39 -8.20 -15.74
N TYR A 335 -3.36 -8.64 -15.03
CA TYR A 335 -3.44 -9.27 -13.70
C TYR A 335 -4.38 -10.47 -13.65
N GLU A 336 -4.74 -11.05 -14.81
CA GLU A 336 -5.48 -12.30 -14.89
C GLU A 336 -4.60 -13.47 -14.42
N SER A 337 -5.21 -14.40 -13.68
CA SER A 337 -4.53 -15.61 -13.21
C SER A 337 -3.98 -16.42 -14.38
N THR A 338 -2.74 -16.87 -14.27
CA THR A 338 -2.15 -17.83 -15.23
C THR A 338 -2.41 -19.29 -14.82
N THR A 339 -3.12 -19.53 -13.73
CA THR A 339 -3.51 -20.87 -13.29
C THR A 339 -4.59 -21.42 -14.21
N THR A 340 -4.43 -22.68 -14.64
CA THR A 340 -5.39 -23.35 -15.54
C THR A 340 -6.81 -23.35 -14.96
N GLY A 341 -7.80 -23.06 -15.79
CA GLY A 341 -9.23 -23.02 -15.41
C GLY A 341 -9.65 -21.72 -14.72
N MET A 342 -8.75 -20.72 -14.56
CA MET A 342 -9.01 -19.46 -13.84
C MET A 342 -9.21 -18.27 -14.77
N THR A 343 -9.67 -18.48 -16.02
CA THR A 343 -9.99 -17.38 -16.95
C THR A 343 -11.05 -16.46 -16.36
N GLY A 344 -10.77 -15.15 -16.38
CA GLY A 344 -11.66 -14.12 -15.82
C GLY A 344 -11.50 -13.89 -14.34
N VAL A 345 -10.52 -14.53 -13.68
CA VAL A 345 -10.11 -14.26 -12.31
C VAL A 345 -8.82 -13.45 -12.33
N HIS A 346 -8.84 -12.27 -11.74
CA HIS A 346 -7.72 -11.33 -11.68
C HIS A 346 -7.24 -11.18 -10.24
N ILE A 347 -5.94 -11.08 -10.02
CA ILE A 347 -5.37 -10.91 -8.69
C ILE A 347 -4.47 -9.67 -8.68
N ILE A 348 -4.75 -8.73 -7.78
CA ILE A 348 -4.02 -7.45 -7.66
C ILE A 348 -3.58 -7.19 -6.23
N GLY A 349 -2.58 -6.33 -6.08
CA GLY A 349 -2.01 -5.98 -4.79
C GLY A 349 -1.15 -7.10 -4.21
N ASP A 350 -1.01 -7.11 -2.89
CA ASP A 350 0.01 -7.92 -2.20
C ASP A 350 -0.15 -9.45 -2.38
N ALA A 351 -1.33 -9.94 -2.78
CA ALA A 351 -1.56 -11.36 -3.04
C ALA A 351 -1.00 -11.85 -4.39
N SER A 352 -0.73 -10.94 -5.34
CA SER A 352 -0.19 -11.25 -6.67
C SER A 352 1.28 -11.64 -6.61
N SER A 353 1.71 -12.50 -7.54
CA SER A 353 3.13 -12.84 -7.77
C SER A 353 3.67 -11.99 -8.91
N THR A 354 4.25 -10.84 -8.58
CA THR A 354 4.88 -9.93 -9.54
C THR A 354 6.29 -9.60 -9.11
N THR A 355 7.08 -8.98 -9.99
CA THR A 355 8.42 -8.46 -9.67
C THR A 355 8.38 -7.11 -8.95
N GLN A 356 7.20 -6.51 -8.85
CA GLN A 356 6.99 -5.24 -8.18
C GLN A 356 6.91 -5.42 -6.66
N PRO A 357 7.29 -4.40 -5.87
CA PRO A 357 7.19 -4.50 -4.42
C PRO A 357 5.74 -4.56 -3.95
N LYS A 358 5.49 -5.31 -2.88
CA LYS A 358 4.19 -5.36 -2.21
C LYS A 358 3.98 -4.07 -1.41
N ALA A 359 3.35 -3.08 -2.04
CA ALA A 359 3.16 -1.74 -1.48
C ALA A 359 1.80 -1.16 -1.89
N GLY A 360 1.21 -0.32 -1.02
CA GLY A 360 -0.12 0.24 -1.27
C GLY A 360 -0.20 1.10 -2.53
N HIS A 361 0.86 1.84 -2.88
CA HIS A 361 0.89 2.62 -4.12
C HIS A 361 0.98 1.71 -5.37
N ILE A 362 1.80 0.65 -5.34
CA ILE A 362 1.82 -0.35 -6.40
C ILE A 362 0.45 -1.02 -6.54
N ALA A 363 -0.19 -1.40 -5.44
CA ALA A 363 -1.52 -2.01 -5.44
C ALA A 363 -2.58 -1.11 -6.13
N ASN A 364 -2.49 0.22 -5.92
CA ASN A 364 -3.32 1.21 -6.63
C ASN A 364 -3.01 1.22 -8.14
N GLN A 365 -1.74 1.13 -8.54
CA GLN A 365 -1.35 1.13 -9.95
C GLN A 365 -1.72 -0.18 -10.65
N GLU A 366 -1.48 -1.34 -10.03
CA GLU A 366 -1.91 -2.65 -10.51
C GLU A 366 -3.41 -2.70 -10.77
N ALA A 367 -4.21 -2.11 -9.87
CA ALA A 367 -5.65 -2.00 -10.02
C ALA A 367 -6.05 -1.26 -11.29
N LYS A 368 -5.38 -0.17 -11.64
CA LYS A 368 -5.65 0.62 -12.86
C LYS A 368 -5.33 -0.16 -14.12
N VAL A 369 -4.21 -0.87 -14.16
CA VAL A 369 -3.84 -1.76 -15.28
C VAL A 369 -4.86 -2.89 -15.43
N CYS A 370 -5.23 -3.55 -14.34
CA CYS A 370 -6.22 -4.62 -14.31
C CYS A 370 -7.59 -4.16 -14.83
N VAL A 371 -8.04 -2.99 -14.36
CA VAL A 371 -9.33 -2.42 -14.77
C VAL A 371 -9.37 -2.07 -16.25
N ASP A 372 -8.31 -1.44 -16.79
CA ASP A 372 -8.21 -1.16 -18.23
C ASP A 372 -8.30 -2.46 -19.04
N ALA A 373 -7.57 -3.50 -18.61
CA ALA A 373 -7.60 -4.80 -19.27
C ALA A 373 -8.98 -5.48 -19.22
N ILE A 374 -9.70 -5.40 -18.10
CA ILE A 374 -11.06 -5.93 -17.96
C ILE A 374 -12.03 -5.21 -18.91
N ILE A 375 -11.95 -3.89 -18.98
CA ILE A 375 -12.80 -3.08 -19.85
C ILE A 375 -12.53 -3.41 -21.33
N ARG A 376 -11.26 -3.51 -21.71
CA ARG A 376 -10.85 -3.95 -23.05
C ARG A 376 -11.38 -5.34 -23.37
N ALA A 377 -11.25 -6.29 -22.45
CA ALA A 377 -11.75 -7.66 -22.60
C ALA A 377 -13.27 -7.70 -22.80
N PHE A 378 -14.06 -6.87 -22.11
CA PHE A 378 -15.50 -6.76 -22.35
C PHE A 378 -15.84 -6.17 -23.72
N GLN A 379 -14.90 -5.45 -24.34
CA GLN A 379 -15.02 -4.90 -25.69
C GLN A 379 -14.37 -5.81 -26.77
N GLY A 380 -13.88 -6.99 -26.40
CA GLY A 380 -13.20 -7.92 -27.31
C GLY A 380 -11.81 -7.47 -27.72
N GLN A 381 -11.18 -6.58 -26.94
CA GLN A 381 -9.85 -6.01 -27.22
C GLN A 381 -8.78 -6.67 -26.35
N ALA A 382 -7.53 -6.71 -26.85
CA ALA A 382 -6.38 -7.13 -26.07
C ALA A 382 -6.05 -6.10 -24.97
N PRO A 383 -5.39 -6.51 -23.86
CA PRO A 383 -4.86 -5.58 -22.87
C PRO A 383 -3.81 -4.63 -23.49
N ASP A 384 -3.48 -3.54 -22.79
CA ASP A 384 -2.37 -2.67 -23.18
C ASP A 384 -1.07 -3.49 -23.23
N ALA A 385 -0.38 -3.42 -24.34
CA ALA A 385 0.87 -4.18 -24.57
C ALA A 385 2.08 -3.60 -23.82
N SER A 386 1.98 -2.38 -23.27
CA SER A 386 3.08 -1.67 -22.64
C SER A 386 2.62 -0.87 -21.41
N PRO A 387 2.02 -1.51 -20.40
CA PRO A 387 1.60 -0.80 -19.21
C PRO A 387 2.81 -0.25 -18.46
N VAL A 388 2.61 0.91 -17.83
CA VAL A 388 3.58 1.55 -16.95
C VAL A 388 2.93 1.73 -15.58
N THR A 389 3.68 1.42 -14.53
CA THR A 389 3.29 1.66 -13.14
C THR A 389 4.41 2.41 -12.42
N ASN A 390 4.09 3.05 -11.32
CA ASN A 390 5.09 3.67 -10.48
C ASN A 390 4.87 3.35 -9.00
N SER A 391 5.93 3.51 -8.23
CA SER A 391 5.91 3.40 -6.78
C SER A 391 6.51 4.65 -6.18
N ALA A 392 5.90 5.15 -5.13
CA ALA A 392 6.51 6.10 -4.22
C ALA A 392 6.20 5.64 -2.79
N CYS A 393 7.21 5.63 -1.95
CA CYS A 393 7.09 5.42 -0.52
C CYS A 393 7.79 6.57 0.19
N TYR A 394 7.22 7.06 1.26
CA TYR A 394 7.85 8.00 2.17
C TYR A 394 8.08 7.29 3.49
N SER A 395 9.28 7.43 4.03
CA SER A 395 9.74 6.75 5.23
C SER A 395 10.08 7.76 6.31
N PRO A 396 9.20 8.03 7.28
CA PRO A 396 9.53 8.90 8.41
C PRO A 396 10.65 8.27 9.25
N ILE A 397 11.66 9.08 9.54
CA ILE A 397 12.85 8.70 10.30
C ILE A 397 12.77 9.23 11.73
N THR A 398 12.19 10.41 11.87
CA THR A 398 11.85 11.02 13.16
C THR A 398 10.41 11.50 13.15
N SER A 399 9.93 12.06 14.24
CA SER A 399 8.60 12.66 14.33
C SER A 399 8.35 13.83 13.35
N ASN A 400 9.38 14.36 12.69
CA ASN A 400 9.29 15.51 11.80
C ASN A 400 10.23 15.48 10.58
N THR A 401 10.96 14.40 10.35
CA THR A 401 11.83 14.23 9.17
C THR A 401 11.55 12.90 8.49
N ALA A 402 11.68 12.87 7.17
CA ALA A 402 11.48 11.67 6.37
C ALA A 402 12.51 11.54 5.23
N SER A 403 12.66 10.32 4.77
CA SER A 403 13.20 9.95 3.48
C SER A 403 12.07 9.60 2.51
N TRP A 404 12.40 9.24 1.27
CA TRP A 404 11.48 8.68 0.29
C TRP A 404 12.21 7.80 -0.72
N LEU A 405 11.45 6.91 -1.33
CA LEU A 405 11.88 6.00 -2.36
C LEU A 405 10.90 6.07 -3.53
N THR A 406 11.40 6.18 -4.77
CA THR A 406 10.57 6.11 -5.98
C THR A 406 11.14 5.14 -7.00
N ALA A 407 10.26 4.55 -7.82
CA ALA A 407 10.59 3.74 -8.97
C ALA A 407 9.49 3.80 -10.02
N VAL A 408 9.86 3.73 -11.28
CA VAL A 408 8.96 3.51 -12.42
C VAL A 408 9.18 2.09 -12.91
N TYR A 409 8.09 1.39 -13.24
CA TYR A 409 8.12 0.05 -13.81
C TYR A 409 7.45 0.06 -15.18
N GLN A 410 8.05 -0.61 -16.12
CA GLN A 410 7.50 -0.81 -17.47
C GLN A 410 7.53 -2.30 -17.81
N TYR A 411 6.57 -2.74 -18.63
CA TYR A 411 6.55 -4.11 -19.12
C TYR A 411 7.75 -4.39 -20.03
N ASP A 412 8.50 -5.43 -19.66
CA ASP A 412 9.60 -5.96 -20.47
C ASP A 412 9.11 -7.19 -21.24
N THR A 413 8.98 -7.04 -22.56
CA THR A 413 8.52 -8.10 -23.47
C THR A 413 9.46 -9.31 -23.52
N ALA A 414 10.75 -9.12 -23.21
CA ALA A 414 11.73 -10.20 -23.25
C ALA A 414 11.55 -11.17 -22.06
N THR A 415 11.05 -10.68 -20.93
CA THR A 415 10.85 -11.51 -19.72
C THR A 415 9.39 -11.71 -19.32
N GLY A 416 8.47 -10.98 -19.95
CA GLY A 416 7.05 -11.03 -19.61
C GLY A 416 6.72 -10.44 -18.24
N THR A 417 7.57 -9.56 -17.69
CA THR A 417 7.44 -9.01 -16.33
C THR A 417 7.54 -7.50 -16.30
N MET A 418 7.06 -6.88 -15.20
CA MET A 418 7.30 -5.47 -14.94
C MET A 418 8.70 -5.28 -14.39
N LYS A 419 9.53 -4.47 -15.04
CA LYS A 419 10.89 -4.14 -14.60
C LYS A 419 11.06 -2.65 -14.34
N GLN A 420 11.98 -2.33 -13.46
CA GLN A 420 12.35 -0.94 -13.20
C GLN A 420 12.92 -0.30 -14.47
N TRP A 421 12.41 0.90 -14.78
CA TRP A 421 12.75 1.66 -15.96
C TRP A 421 13.32 3.02 -15.55
N SER A 422 14.50 3.35 -16.06
CA SER A 422 15.06 4.68 -15.93
C SER A 422 15.95 5.01 -17.14
N ASN A 423 15.95 6.27 -17.56
CA ASN A 423 16.83 6.79 -18.63
C ASN A 423 16.80 5.97 -19.93
N GLY A 424 15.63 5.45 -20.31
CA GLY A 424 15.48 4.69 -21.56
C GLY A 424 15.91 3.22 -21.48
N SER A 425 16.12 2.66 -20.29
CA SER A 425 16.57 1.27 -20.13
C SER A 425 15.94 0.55 -18.95
N PHE A 426 15.99 -0.80 -18.97
CA PHE A 426 15.56 -1.67 -17.85
C PHE A 426 16.65 -1.88 -16.78
N THR A 427 17.68 -1.06 -16.77
CA THR A 427 18.74 -1.09 -15.74
C THR A 427 18.47 -0.13 -14.58
N GLY A 428 17.24 0.41 -14.51
CA GLY A 428 16.82 1.30 -13.46
C GLY A 428 16.91 0.70 -12.08
N SER A 429 17.25 1.53 -11.09
CA SER A 429 17.19 1.22 -9.67
C SER A 429 16.18 2.15 -8.99
N ASN A 430 15.76 1.79 -7.80
CA ASN A 430 15.04 2.72 -6.94
C ASN A 430 15.88 3.98 -6.74
N ILE A 431 15.21 5.12 -6.73
CA ILE A 431 15.82 6.40 -6.37
C ILE A 431 15.36 6.73 -4.96
N GLU A 432 16.31 6.87 -4.04
CA GLU A 432 16.04 7.33 -2.69
C GLU A 432 16.34 8.81 -2.53
N ALA A 433 15.77 9.46 -1.51
CA ALA A 433 15.96 10.87 -1.22
C ALA A 433 17.45 11.18 -1.02
N ALA A 434 17.92 12.30 -1.57
CA ALA A 434 19.29 12.77 -1.39
C ALA A 434 19.63 13.11 0.08
N SER A 435 18.61 13.36 0.90
CA SER A 435 18.77 13.65 2.34
C SER A 435 17.47 13.40 3.09
N ILE A 436 17.59 13.15 4.39
CA ILE A 436 16.50 13.07 5.36
C ILE A 436 16.20 14.47 5.86
N ASN A 437 14.97 14.97 5.69
CA ASN A 437 14.63 16.34 6.08
C ASN A 437 13.13 16.54 6.34
N SER A 438 12.75 17.72 6.86
CA SER A 438 11.37 18.08 7.18
C SER A 438 10.51 18.38 5.94
N SER A 439 11.11 18.82 4.83
CA SER A 439 10.39 19.01 3.57
C SER A 439 9.83 17.67 3.06
N ASN A 440 10.63 16.60 3.11
CA ASN A 440 10.19 15.25 2.76
C ASN A 440 9.04 14.77 3.66
N PHE A 441 9.11 15.11 4.97
CA PHE A 441 8.03 14.78 5.92
C PHE A 441 6.72 15.49 5.56
N ASN A 442 6.78 16.77 5.17
CA ASN A 442 5.61 17.51 4.73
C ASN A 442 5.05 16.96 3.41
N GLN A 443 5.92 16.65 2.45
CA GLN A 443 5.54 16.01 1.17
C GLN A 443 4.90 14.63 1.39
N MET A 444 5.37 13.86 2.37
CA MET A 444 4.77 12.59 2.77
C MET A 444 3.27 12.73 3.10
N ASN A 445 2.89 13.76 3.85
CA ASN A 445 1.49 14.00 4.19
C ASN A 445 0.66 14.35 2.96
N THR A 446 1.19 15.18 2.06
CA THR A 446 0.53 15.53 0.79
C THR A 446 0.37 14.30 -0.11
N TRP A 447 1.42 13.50 -0.27
CA TRP A 447 1.39 12.25 -1.02
C TRP A 447 0.36 11.26 -0.46
N PHE A 448 0.35 11.07 0.86
CA PHE A 448 -0.61 10.18 1.51
C PHE A 448 -2.05 10.61 1.24
N ASN A 449 -2.37 11.89 1.45
CA ASN A 449 -3.72 12.43 1.22
C ASN A 449 -4.14 12.30 -0.25
N THR A 450 -3.22 12.55 -1.19
CA THR A 450 -3.47 12.39 -2.63
C THR A 450 -3.76 10.94 -2.98
N LEU A 451 -2.96 10.00 -2.49
CA LEU A 451 -3.14 8.57 -2.74
C LEU A 451 -4.45 8.05 -2.14
N MET A 452 -4.81 8.49 -0.92
CA MET A 452 -6.08 8.12 -0.28
C MET A 452 -7.26 8.70 -1.05
N SER A 453 -7.17 9.94 -1.52
CA SER A 453 -8.21 10.56 -2.34
C SER A 453 -8.34 9.87 -3.71
N ASP A 454 -7.23 9.53 -4.36
CA ASP A 454 -7.25 8.78 -5.62
C ASP A 454 -7.90 7.40 -5.46
N THR A 455 -7.81 6.80 -4.29
CA THR A 455 -8.36 5.47 -4.01
C THR A 455 -9.83 5.55 -3.57
N PHE A 456 -10.21 6.44 -2.66
CA PHE A 456 -11.50 6.40 -1.94
C PHE A 456 -12.44 7.58 -2.20
N SER A 457 -11.99 8.68 -2.85
CA SER A 457 -12.81 9.93 -2.97
C SER A 457 -13.28 10.24 -4.36
#